data_62ae83657319429009c7949489841d1a
#
_entry.id   62ae83657319429009c7949489841d1a
#
_cell.length_a   1.000
_cell.length_b   1.000
_cell.length_c   1.000
_cell.angle_alpha   90.00
_cell.angle_beta   90.00
_cell.angle_gamma   90.00
#
_symmetry.space_group_name_H-M   'P 1'
#
loop_
_entity.id
_entity.type
_entity.pdbx_description
1 polymer ?
#
loop_
_entity_poly.entity_id
_entity_poly.type
_entity_poly.pdbx_seq_one_letter_code
_entity_poly.pdbx_strand_id
1 'polypeptide(L)'
;DLCHRLGSFWSVSEMVTSNQQLWETSKSRHRLDHTLETGLSWVQLAGSDPDQIAQAAAINVELGAQIIDINMGCPAKKVCNKAAGSALLRDEKLVADILSAVIDSVEVPVTLKIRLGWSPDEINARSIAAIAESKGISLLTVHGRTRACRFSGSVDYDAIAAVKESVSIPVVANGDILTPQQAQEVLDMTDCDAVMIGRAVQGKPWLPSQIDHFLEFGTMKREPGLDEIRELLSGHVKALHEFYGQHLGLRIA
;
A
#
# COMPACT_ATOMS: atom_id res chain seq x y z
N ASP A 1 13.25 -3.95 -0.03
CA ASP A 1 14.54 -4.44 -0.57
C ASP A 1 14.44 -5.74 -1.33
N LEU A 2 13.98 -6.86 -0.70
CA LEU A 2 14.01 -8.16 -1.37
C LEU A 2 13.21 -8.17 -2.67
N CYS A 3 12.00 -7.62 -2.68
CA CYS A 3 11.18 -7.52 -3.90
C CYS A 3 11.86 -6.65 -4.96
N HIS A 4 12.44 -5.50 -4.59
CA HIS A 4 13.19 -4.66 -5.51
C HIS A 4 14.38 -5.38 -6.12
N ARG A 5 15.18 -6.07 -5.32
CA ARG A 5 16.31 -6.88 -5.80
C ARG A 5 15.88 -8.00 -6.77
N LEU A 6 14.64 -8.46 -6.67
CA LEU A 6 14.06 -9.47 -7.55
C LEU A 6 13.28 -8.89 -8.73
N GLY A 7 13.30 -7.57 -8.92
CA GLY A 7 12.75 -6.89 -10.08
C GLY A 7 11.37 -6.28 -9.88
N SER A 8 10.92 -6.08 -8.63
CA SER A 8 9.76 -5.23 -8.37
C SER A 8 10.13 -3.76 -8.54
N PHE A 9 9.39 -3.03 -9.36
CA PHE A 9 9.68 -1.61 -9.57
C PHE A 9 9.27 -0.76 -8.38
N TRP A 10 8.11 -1.03 -7.77
CA TRP A 10 7.53 -0.18 -6.74
C TRP A 10 7.13 -0.99 -5.52
N SER A 11 7.46 -0.44 -4.35
CA SER A 11 7.06 -1.00 -3.06
C SER A 11 6.68 0.13 -2.12
N VAL A 12 5.51 0.02 -1.50
CA VAL A 12 5.06 0.96 -0.47
C VAL A 12 5.57 0.50 0.89
N SER A 13 6.05 1.41 1.72
CA SER A 13 6.56 1.11 3.06
C SER A 13 5.49 0.51 3.97
N GLU A 14 5.93 -0.05 5.10
CA GLU A 14 5.03 -0.29 6.22
C GLU A 14 4.43 1.04 6.73
N MET A 15 3.17 0.97 7.16
CA MET A 15 2.41 2.12 7.64
C MET A 15 3.09 2.81 8.84
N VAL A 16 3.44 4.08 8.68
CA VAL A 16 3.97 4.98 9.72
C VAL A 16 2.81 5.76 10.35
N THR A 17 2.81 5.91 11.66
CA THR A 17 1.82 6.75 12.35
C THR A 17 2.13 8.23 12.18
N SER A 18 1.10 9.08 11.94
CA SER A 18 1.25 10.52 11.92
C SER A 18 1.56 11.14 13.30
N ASN A 19 1.31 10.40 14.38
CA ASN A 19 1.64 10.86 15.72
C ASN A 19 3.15 10.76 15.98
N GLN A 20 3.85 11.87 15.86
CA GLN A 20 5.30 12.00 16.02
C GLN A 20 5.79 11.62 17.43
N GLN A 21 4.97 11.77 18.48
CA GLN A 21 5.32 11.34 19.83
C GLN A 21 5.61 9.82 19.93
N LEU A 22 5.11 9.04 18.97
CA LEU A 22 5.34 7.61 18.89
C LEU A 22 6.57 7.23 18.06
N TRP A 23 7.22 8.18 17.39
CA TRP A 23 8.38 7.93 16.51
C TRP A 23 9.62 7.51 17.28
N GLU A 24 9.74 7.92 18.53
CA GLU A 24 10.83 7.51 19.43
C GLU A 24 10.78 6.01 19.82
N THR A 25 9.67 5.33 19.56
CA THR A 25 9.59 3.89 19.83
C THR A 25 10.48 3.11 18.86
N SER A 26 11.14 2.06 19.34
CA SER A 26 11.98 1.17 18.51
C SER A 26 11.26 0.70 17.23
N LYS A 27 9.96 0.38 17.34
CA LYS A 27 9.14 -0.05 16.20
C LYS A 27 8.95 1.05 15.16
N SER A 28 8.74 2.30 15.59
CA SER A 28 8.55 3.42 14.66
C SER A 28 9.87 3.84 14.02
N ARG A 29 10.97 3.81 14.77
CA ARG A 29 12.31 4.11 14.23
C ARG A 29 12.68 3.20 13.06
N HIS A 30 12.45 1.87 13.18
CA HIS A 30 12.69 0.95 12.07
C HIS A 30 11.80 1.21 10.85
N ARG A 31 10.61 1.80 11.03
CA ARG A 31 9.71 2.13 9.92
C ARG A 31 10.04 3.45 9.23
N LEU A 32 10.74 4.32 9.93
CA LEU A 32 11.24 5.61 9.43
C LEU A 32 12.64 5.50 8.84
N ASP A 33 13.31 4.37 9.02
CA ASP A 33 14.65 4.14 8.50
C ASP A 33 14.56 3.60 7.06
N HIS A 34 14.71 4.50 6.11
CA HIS A 34 14.72 4.22 4.66
C HIS A 34 16.13 4.09 4.09
N THR A 35 17.17 4.09 4.94
CA THR A 35 18.59 4.09 4.50
C THR A 35 19.00 2.86 3.70
N LEU A 36 18.29 1.75 3.85
CA LEU A 36 18.54 0.50 3.11
C LEU A 36 17.61 0.33 1.90
N GLU A 37 16.72 1.28 1.60
CA GLU A 37 15.84 1.20 0.44
C GLU A 37 16.65 1.43 -0.84
N THR A 38 16.58 0.47 -1.77
CA THR A 38 17.32 0.49 -3.04
C THR A 38 16.49 1.00 -4.21
N GLY A 39 15.24 1.37 -3.97
CA GLY A 39 14.30 1.84 -4.97
C GLY A 39 13.70 3.19 -4.60
N LEU A 40 12.56 3.49 -5.25
CA LEU A 40 11.78 4.68 -4.96
C LEU A 40 11.23 4.62 -3.52
N SER A 41 11.54 5.62 -2.71
CA SER A 41 11.02 5.72 -1.35
C SER A 41 9.57 6.19 -1.35
N TRP A 42 8.63 5.24 -1.16
CA TRP A 42 7.20 5.47 -1.16
C TRP A 42 6.64 5.20 0.24
N VAL A 43 6.44 6.26 1.02
CA VAL A 43 6.12 6.17 2.45
C VAL A 43 4.62 6.24 2.70
N GLN A 44 4.09 5.23 3.40
CA GLN A 44 2.68 5.19 3.76
C GLN A 44 2.43 5.75 5.17
N LEU A 45 1.55 6.76 5.27
CA LEU A 45 1.16 7.40 6.52
C LEU A 45 -0.25 6.99 6.95
N ALA A 46 -0.45 6.90 8.27
CA ALA A 46 -1.76 6.64 8.87
C ALA A 46 -2.00 7.57 10.08
N GLY A 47 -3.15 8.19 10.06
CA GLY A 47 -3.62 9.10 11.11
C GLY A 47 -5.07 9.49 10.85
N SER A 48 -5.59 10.42 11.66
CA SER A 48 -6.95 10.97 11.53
C SER A 48 -7.02 12.48 11.75
N ASP A 49 -5.90 13.10 12.08
CA ASP A 49 -5.79 14.54 12.26
C ASP A 49 -5.09 15.16 11.05
N PRO A 50 -5.73 16.08 10.31
CA PRO A 50 -5.17 16.66 9.09
C PRO A 50 -3.81 17.32 9.31
N ASP A 51 -3.66 18.12 10.38
CA ASP A 51 -2.40 18.84 10.64
C ASP A 51 -1.27 17.88 11.00
N GLN A 52 -1.55 16.83 11.80
CA GLN A 52 -0.54 15.83 12.15
C GLN A 52 -0.10 15.00 10.94
N ILE A 53 -1.01 14.67 10.03
CA ILE A 53 -0.64 13.90 8.82
C ILE A 53 0.16 14.79 7.87
N ALA A 54 -0.21 16.05 7.69
CA ALA A 54 0.52 17.01 6.88
C ALA A 54 1.95 17.22 7.40
N GLN A 55 2.12 17.43 8.71
CA GLN A 55 3.45 17.54 9.33
C GLN A 55 4.26 16.25 9.16
N ALA A 56 3.63 15.08 9.34
CA ALA A 56 4.30 13.81 9.15
C ALA A 56 4.73 13.61 7.69
N ALA A 57 3.93 14.05 6.72
CA ALA A 57 4.27 14.02 5.30
C ALA A 57 5.50 14.89 5.00
N ALA A 58 5.50 16.15 5.44
CA ALA A 58 6.62 17.07 5.24
C ALA A 58 7.93 16.51 5.82
N ILE A 59 7.91 15.99 7.06
CA ILE A 59 9.10 15.40 7.68
C ILE A 59 9.59 14.16 6.90
N ASN A 60 8.69 13.29 6.44
CA ASN A 60 9.12 12.12 5.66
C ASN A 60 9.71 12.52 4.30
N VAL A 61 9.23 13.61 3.67
CA VAL A 61 9.86 14.17 2.47
C VAL A 61 11.25 14.70 2.78
N GLU A 62 11.46 15.41 3.89
CA GLU A 62 12.78 15.85 4.37
C GLU A 62 13.72 14.65 4.63
N LEU A 63 13.18 13.51 5.05
CA LEU A 63 13.92 12.25 5.25
C LEU A 63 14.16 11.47 3.95
N GLY A 64 13.70 11.99 2.79
CA GLY A 64 13.97 11.43 1.48
C GLY A 64 12.81 10.67 0.84
N ALA A 65 11.60 10.73 1.38
CA ALA A 65 10.43 10.17 0.71
C ALA A 65 10.16 10.90 -0.61
N GLN A 66 9.98 10.13 -1.68
CA GLN A 66 9.71 10.62 -3.03
C GLN A 66 8.23 10.54 -3.40
N ILE A 67 7.46 9.74 -2.68
CA ILE A 67 6.01 9.65 -2.75
C ILE A 67 5.45 9.48 -1.33
N ILE A 68 4.36 10.17 -1.03
CA ILE A 68 3.59 9.98 0.22
C ILE A 68 2.30 9.25 -0.12
N ASP A 69 2.01 8.16 0.60
CA ASP A 69 0.74 7.42 0.50
C ASP A 69 -0.09 7.57 1.77
N ILE A 70 -1.37 7.85 1.63
CA ILE A 70 -2.29 7.97 2.76
C ILE A 70 -3.08 6.68 2.92
N ASN A 71 -2.99 6.05 4.11
CA ASN A 71 -3.73 4.85 4.42
C ASN A 71 -5.15 5.14 4.92
N MET A 72 -6.14 4.87 4.09
CA MET A 72 -7.57 4.86 4.48
C MET A 72 -8.20 3.47 4.26
N GLY A 73 -7.37 2.40 4.28
CA GLY A 73 -7.83 1.03 4.03
C GLY A 73 -7.56 0.03 5.17
N CYS A 74 -6.77 0.36 6.19
CA CYS A 74 -6.43 -0.56 7.27
C CYS A 74 -7.66 -0.95 8.09
N PRO A 75 -8.04 -2.25 8.18
CA PRO A 75 -9.23 -2.69 8.90
C PRO A 75 -8.97 -3.02 10.38
N ALA A 76 -7.74 -2.85 10.86
CA ALA A 76 -7.33 -3.25 12.20
C ALA A 76 -8.08 -2.46 13.28
N LYS A 77 -8.66 -3.16 14.26
CA LYS A 77 -9.41 -2.51 15.37
C LYS A 77 -8.59 -1.41 16.05
N LYS A 78 -7.29 -1.65 16.31
CA LYS A 78 -6.40 -0.69 16.95
C LYS A 78 -6.28 0.63 16.16
N VAL A 79 -6.34 0.57 14.82
CA VAL A 79 -6.27 1.73 13.93
C VAL A 79 -7.64 2.40 13.85
N CYS A 80 -8.69 1.63 13.59
CA CYS A 80 -10.06 2.14 13.49
C CYS A 80 -10.57 2.76 14.80
N ASN A 81 -10.18 2.24 15.96
CA ASN A 81 -10.53 2.82 17.26
C ASN A 81 -9.90 4.21 17.49
N LYS A 82 -8.90 4.59 16.69
CA LYS A 82 -8.31 5.93 16.65
C LYS A 82 -8.88 6.79 15.51
N ALA A 83 -10.03 6.41 14.96
CA ALA A 83 -10.67 7.01 13.80
C ALA A 83 -9.77 7.09 12.55
N ALA A 84 -8.73 6.24 12.44
CA ALA A 84 -7.78 6.20 11.33
C ALA A 84 -8.01 4.96 10.43
N GLY A 85 -7.30 4.89 9.31
CA GLY A 85 -7.44 3.81 8.33
C GLY A 85 -8.84 3.79 7.72
N SER A 86 -9.46 2.61 7.59
CA SER A 86 -10.77 2.50 6.95
C SER A 86 -11.95 3.11 7.74
N ALA A 87 -11.74 3.56 8.99
CA ALA A 87 -12.74 4.32 9.72
C ALA A 87 -12.97 5.73 9.12
N LEU A 88 -11.96 6.30 8.47
CA LEU A 88 -12.05 7.58 7.78
C LEU A 88 -13.08 7.59 6.65
N LEU A 89 -13.31 6.44 6.00
CA LEU A 89 -14.29 6.34 4.91
C LEU A 89 -15.73 6.69 5.32
N ARG A 90 -16.02 6.77 6.62
CA ARG A 90 -17.34 7.16 7.15
C ARG A 90 -17.52 8.67 7.30
N ASP A 91 -16.46 9.45 7.06
CA ASP A 91 -16.48 10.92 7.14
C ASP A 91 -15.77 11.52 5.93
N GLU A 92 -16.53 11.69 4.85
CA GLU A 92 -16.02 12.21 3.56
C GLU A 92 -15.46 13.63 3.70
N LYS A 93 -16.02 14.45 4.64
CA LYS A 93 -15.47 15.77 4.90
C LYS A 93 -14.07 15.68 5.51
N LEU A 94 -13.88 14.83 6.51
CA LEU A 94 -12.56 14.61 7.13
C LEU A 94 -11.55 14.03 6.12
N VAL A 95 -12.01 13.15 5.21
CA VAL A 95 -11.16 12.67 4.10
C VAL A 95 -10.70 13.85 3.25
N ALA A 96 -11.61 14.74 2.82
CA ALA A 96 -11.27 15.91 2.02
C ALA A 96 -10.30 16.85 2.76
N ASP A 97 -10.52 17.08 4.06
CA ASP A 97 -9.68 17.95 4.88
C ASP A 97 -8.25 17.37 5.02
N ILE A 98 -8.12 16.05 5.27
CA ILE A 98 -6.82 15.36 5.34
C ILE A 98 -6.08 15.45 4.01
N LEU A 99 -6.74 15.12 2.89
CA LEU A 99 -6.11 15.14 1.57
C LEU A 99 -5.63 16.54 1.20
N SER A 100 -6.45 17.57 1.44
CA SER A 100 -6.04 18.98 1.22
C SER A 100 -4.80 19.32 2.05
N ALA A 101 -4.82 19.05 3.35
CA ALA A 101 -3.71 19.40 4.25
C ALA A 101 -2.39 18.74 3.82
N VAL A 102 -2.43 17.47 3.39
CA VAL A 102 -1.22 16.76 2.95
C VAL A 102 -0.74 17.30 1.60
N ILE A 103 -1.63 17.47 0.62
CA ILE A 103 -1.28 18.02 -0.71
C ILE A 103 -0.65 19.40 -0.58
N ASP A 104 -1.19 20.27 0.28
CA ASP A 104 -0.67 21.61 0.50
C ASP A 104 0.68 21.63 1.24
N SER A 105 1.08 20.53 1.88
CA SER A 105 2.28 20.46 2.72
C SER A 105 3.53 19.89 2.02
N VAL A 106 3.39 19.29 0.83
CA VAL A 106 4.51 18.62 0.12
C VAL A 106 4.46 18.87 -1.39
N GLU A 107 5.64 18.87 -2.03
CA GLU A 107 5.76 19.01 -3.49
C GLU A 107 5.87 17.64 -4.20
N VAL A 108 6.01 16.54 -3.45
CA VAL A 108 6.06 15.19 -4.02
C VAL A 108 4.66 14.66 -4.31
N PRO A 109 4.51 13.69 -5.23
CA PRO A 109 3.22 13.06 -5.49
C PRO A 109 2.61 12.48 -4.21
N VAL A 110 1.30 12.70 -4.02
CA VAL A 110 0.51 12.10 -2.93
C VAL A 110 -0.43 11.08 -3.52
N THR A 111 -0.46 9.88 -2.93
CA THR A 111 -1.34 8.78 -3.33
C THR A 111 -2.27 8.38 -2.18
N LEU A 112 -3.32 7.67 -2.50
CA LEU A 112 -4.33 7.26 -1.52
C LEU A 112 -4.63 5.77 -1.64
N LYS A 113 -4.66 5.05 -0.52
CA LYS A 113 -5.10 3.66 -0.49
C LYS A 113 -6.36 3.47 0.34
N ILE A 114 -7.42 2.95 -0.30
CA ILE A 114 -8.77 2.78 0.29
C ILE A 114 -9.25 1.33 0.24
N ARG A 115 -10.41 1.11 0.86
CA ARG A 115 -11.32 -0.01 0.66
C ARG A 115 -12.62 0.50 0.03
N LEU A 116 -13.53 -0.42 -0.34
CA LEU A 116 -14.83 -0.08 -0.94
C LEU A 116 -15.73 0.74 0.00
N GLY A 117 -15.49 0.66 1.30
CA GLY A 117 -16.27 1.33 2.35
C GLY A 117 -16.11 0.66 3.70
N TRP A 118 -16.94 1.06 4.66
CA TRP A 118 -16.93 0.51 6.02
C TRP A 118 -17.58 -0.88 6.11
N SER A 119 -18.75 -1.04 5.53
CA SER A 119 -19.53 -2.28 5.49
C SER A 119 -20.21 -2.44 4.13
N PRO A 120 -20.80 -3.60 3.82
CA PRO A 120 -21.57 -3.76 2.58
C PRO A 120 -22.71 -2.75 2.40
N ASP A 121 -23.29 -2.26 3.49
CA ASP A 121 -24.34 -1.25 3.48
C ASP A 121 -23.78 0.20 3.44
N GLU A 122 -22.47 0.37 3.59
CA GLU A 122 -21.77 1.66 3.62
C GLU A 122 -20.61 1.65 2.60
N ILE A 123 -20.92 1.36 1.33
CA ILE A 123 -19.96 1.41 0.20
C ILE A 123 -19.97 2.81 -0.37
N ASN A 124 -18.81 3.49 -0.38
CA ASN A 124 -18.68 4.86 -0.89
C ASN A 124 -17.34 5.11 -1.62
N ALA A 125 -16.67 4.05 -2.10
CA ALA A 125 -15.37 4.18 -2.77
C ALA A 125 -15.40 5.16 -3.95
N ARG A 126 -16.51 5.24 -4.73
CA ARG A 126 -16.65 6.19 -5.84
C ARG A 126 -16.68 7.64 -5.36
N SER A 127 -17.41 7.93 -4.28
CA SER A 127 -17.43 9.27 -3.68
C SER A 127 -16.05 9.67 -3.16
N ILE A 128 -15.37 8.76 -2.47
CA ILE A 128 -13.98 8.97 -1.99
C ILE A 128 -13.01 9.19 -3.17
N ALA A 129 -13.17 8.44 -4.26
CA ALA A 129 -12.34 8.59 -5.45
C ALA A 129 -12.51 9.98 -6.11
N ALA A 130 -13.75 10.45 -6.24
CA ALA A 130 -14.04 11.78 -6.74
C ALA A 130 -13.45 12.88 -5.84
N ILE A 131 -13.54 12.73 -4.52
CA ILE A 131 -12.89 13.63 -3.56
C ILE A 131 -11.37 13.60 -3.76
N ALA A 132 -10.76 12.43 -3.85
CA ALA A 132 -9.31 12.25 -4.03
C ALA A 132 -8.82 12.97 -5.31
N GLU A 133 -9.49 12.75 -6.44
CA GLU A 133 -9.17 13.42 -7.70
C GLU A 133 -9.32 14.96 -7.57
N SER A 134 -10.43 15.43 -7.00
CA SER A 134 -10.66 16.88 -6.81
C SER A 134 -9.62 17.57 -5.92
N LYS A 135 -8.96 16.80 -5.03
CA LYS A 135 -7.92 17.30 -4.13
C LYS A 135 -6.51 17.18 -4.72
N GLY A 136 -6.34 16.53 -5.87
CA GLY A 136 -5.04 16.42 -6.55
C GLY A 136 -4.25 15.15 -6.17
N ILE A 137 -4.92 14.10 -5.70
CA ILE A 137 -4.28 12.79 -5.51
C ILE A 137 -3.79 12.28 -6.87
N SER A 138 -2.53 11.83 -6.91
CA SER A 138 -1.87 11.42 -8.13
C SER A 138 -2.16 9.97 -8.53
N LEU A 139 -2.56 9.11 -7.59
CA LEU A 139 -2.89 7.71 -7.82
C LEU A 139 -3.77 7.16 -6.69
N LEU A 140 -4.76 6.36 -7.03
CA LEU A 140 -5.68 5.72 -6.09
C LEU A 140 -5.52 4.20 -6.11
N THR A 141 -5.25 3.58 -4.96
CA THR A 141 -5.28 2.12 -4.82
C THR A 141 -6.55 1.67 -4.12
N VAL A 142 -7.31 0.77 -4.73
CA VAL A 142 -8.59 0.27 -4.22
C VAL A 142 -8.52 -1.21 -3.88
N HIS A 143 -8.71 -1.55 -2.60
CA HIS A 143 -8.92 -2.94 -2.20
C HIS A 143 -10.40 -3.30 -2.34
N GLY A 144 -10.72 -4.26 -3.19
CA GLY A 144 -12.09 -4.68 -3.54
C GLY A 144 -12.84 -5.41 -2.40
N ARG A 145 -12.69 -4.95 -1.17
CA ARG A 145 -13.43 -5.40 0.02
C ARG A 145 -13.76 -4.23 0.92
N THR A 146 -14.83 -4.36 1.71
CA THR A 146 -15.12 -3.41 2.79
C THR A 146 -14.24 -3.67 4.02
N ARG A 147 -14.25 -2.75 4.98
CA ARG A 147 -13.58 -2.96 6.27
C ARG A 147 -14.17 -4.14 7.04
N ALA A 148 -15.50 -4.30 7.01
CA ALA A 148 -16.19 -5.37 7.72
C ALA A 148 -15.78 -6.76 7.22
N CYS A 149 -15.57 -6.93 5.91
CA CYS A 149 -15.12 -8.18 5.30
C CYS A 149 -13.68 -8.54 5.70
N ARG A 150 -12.83 -7.57 6.04
CA ARG A 150 -11.39 -7.74 6.28
C ARG A 150 -10.70 -8.47 5.11
N PHE A 151 -10.51 -9.80 5.23
CA PHE A 151 -9.90 -10.68 4.22
C PHE A 151 -10.79 -11.87 3.87
N SER A 152 -12.04 -11.89 4.35
CA SER A 152 -13.01 -12.94 4.08
C SER A 152 -13.87 -12.60 2.86
N GLY A 153 -14.45 -13.63 2.23
CA GLY A 153 -15.25 -13.49 1.02
C GLY A 153 -14.40 -13.23 -0.23
N SER A 154 -15.05 -13.04 -1.37
CA SER A 154 -14.43 -12.68 -2.63
C SER A 154 -14.10 -11.19 -2.71
N VAL A 155 -13.14 -10.86 -3.56
CA VAL A 155 -12.87 -9.48 -3.97
C VAL A 155 -13.93 -9.06 -4.97
N ASP A 156 -14.47 -7.87 -4.81
CA ASP A 156 -15.42 -7.26 -5.74
C ASP A 156 -14.66 -6.41 -6.77
N TYR A 157 -14.31 -7.03 -7.90
CA TYR A 157 -13.60 -6.34 -8.98
C TYR A 157 -14.54 -5.45 -9.80
N ASP A 158 -15.84 -5.74 -9.85
CA ASP A 158 -16.83 -4.88 -10.52
C ASP A 158 -16.93 -3.52 -9.81
N ALA A 159 -16.89 -3.54 -8.48
CA ALA A 159 -16.84 -2.30 -7.70
C ALA A 159 -15.53 -1.51 -7.92
N ILE A 160 -14.39 -2.19 -8.14
CA ILE A 160 -13.13 -1.52 -8.52
C ILE A 160 -13.25 -0.90 -9.92
N ALA A 161 -13.80 -1.63 -10.90
CA ALA A 161 -14.06 -1.13 -12.26
C ALA A 161 -14.93 0.14 -12.22
N ALA A 162 -16.02 0.12 -11.43
CA ALA A 162 -16.88 1.27 -11.26
C ALA A 162 -16.18 2.49 -10.63
N VAL A 163 -15.17 2.28 -9.77
CA VAL A 163 -14.30 3.37 -9.29
C VAL A 163 -13.41 3.88 -10.42
N LYS A 164 -12.76 3.00 -11.18
CA LYS A 164 -11.91 3.39 -12.33
C LYS A 164 -12.68 4.22 -13.35
N GLU A 165 -13.89 3.82 -13.69
CA GLU A 165 -14.77 4.56 -14.62
C GLU A 165 -15.15 5.97 -14.10
N SER A 166 -15.11 6.20 -12.79
CA SER A 166 -15.58 7.46 -12.17
C SER A 166 -14.51 8.54 -12.04
N VAL A 167 -13.23 8.24 -12.34
CA VAL A 167 -12.09 9.15 -12.21
C VAL A 167 -11.12 9.04 -13.37
N SER A 168 -10.36 10.10 -13.61
CA SER A 168 -9.33 10.17 -14.65
C SER A 168 -7.92 9.85 -14.12
N ILE A 169 -7.72 9.93 -12.80
CA ILE A 169 -6.44 9.58 -12.18
C ILE A 169 -6.18 8.08 -12.28
N PRO A 170 -4.91 7.65 -12.28
CA PRO A 170 -4.55 6.24 -12.25
C PRO A 170 -5.17 5.49 -11.07
N VAL A 171 -5.74 4.32 -11.34
CA VAL A 171 -6.33 3.42 -10.33
C VAL A 171 -5.59 2.09 -10.32
N VAL A 172 -5.22 1.63 -9.14
CA VAL A 172 -4.54 0.35 -8.90
C VAL A 172 -5.49 -0.63 -8.24
N ALA A 173 -5.74 -1.77 -8.87
CA ALA A 173 -6.57 -2.83 -8.30
C ALA A 173 -5.81 -3.65 -7.26
N ASN A 174 -6.45 -3.91 -6.11
CA ASN A 174 -5.85 -4.69 -5.04
C ASN A 174 -6.84 -5.72 -4.47
N GLY A 175 -6.34 -6.90 -4.16
CA GLY A 175 -7.05 -7.98 -3.47
C GLY A 175 -6.90 -9.33 -4.15
N ASP A 176 -6.41 -10.34 -3.43
CA ASP A 176 -6.31 -11.77 -3.79
C ASP A 176 -5.70 -12.10 -5.17
N ILE A 177 -4.79 -11.27 -5.64
CA ILE A 177 -4.01 -11.53 -6.86
C ILE A 177 -2.81 -12.38 -6.45
N LEU A 178 -2.77 -13.64 -6.93
CA LEU A 178 -1.84 -14.67 -6.49
C LEU A 178 -0.95 -15.19 -7.62
N THR A 179 -1.32 -14.92 -8.88
CA THR A 179 -0.62 -15.39 -10.08
C THR A 179 -0.55 -14.31 -11.16
N PRO A 180 0.39 -14.42 -12.11
CA PRO A 180 0.47 -13.52 -13.25
C PRO A 180 -0.82 -13.52 -14.12
N GLN A 181 -1.44 -14.69 -14.32
CA GLN A 181 -2.68 -14.79 -15.08
C GLN A 181 -3.83 -14.04 -14.39
N GLN A 182 -3.95 -14.20 -13.05
CA GLN A 182 -4.95 -13.42 -12.29
C GLN A 182 -4.71 -11.92 -12.36
N ALA A 183 -3.46 -11.48 -12.42
CA ALA A 183 -3.15 -10.05 -12.59
C ALA A 183 -3.69 -9.54 -13.93
N GLN A 184 -3.48 -10.30 -15.03
CA GLN A 184 -4.03 -9.97 -16.35
C GLN A 184 -5.56 -9.97 -16.33
N GLU A 185 -6.18 -11.02 -15.79
CA GLU A 185 -7.65 -11.13 -15.69
C GLU A 185 -8.25 -9.95 -14.94
N VAL A 186 -7.60 -9.52 -13.84
CA VAL A 186 -8.05 -8.35 -13.05
C VAL A 186 -7.92 -7.06 -13.85
N LEU A 187 -6.83 -6.85 -14.58
CA LEU A 187 -6.67 -5.67 -15.43
C LEU A 187 -7.72 -5.67 -16.56
N ASP A 188 -7.96 -6.81 -17.22
CA ASP A 188 -8.96 -6.95 -18.28
C ASP A 188 -10.38 -6.69 -17.78
N MET A 189 -10.70 -7.12 -16.53
CA MET A 189 -12.02 -6.91 -15.93
C MET A 189 -12.24 -5.49 -15.44
N THR A 190 -11.18 -4.81 -14.94
CA THR A 190 -11.35 -3.56 -14.21
C THR A 190 -10.93 -2.32 -14.98
N ASP A 191 -10.23 -2.48 -16.10
CA ASP A 191 -9.55 -1.40 -16.85
C ASP A 191 -8.65 -0.53 -15.98
N CYS A 192 -8.17 -1.10 -14.85
CA CYS A 192 -7.23 -0.42 -13.96
C CYS A 192 -5.84 -0.31 -14.59
N ASP A 193 -5.10 0.72 -14.20
CA ASP A 193 -3.77 1.02 -14.76
C ASP A 193 -2.68 0.11 -14.23
N ALA A 194 -2.89 -0.50 -13.05
CA ALA A 194 -1.95 -1.44 -12.44
C ALA A 194 -2.62 -2.33 -11.39
N VAL A 195 -1.86 -3.29 -10.87
CA VAL A 195 -2.26 -4.13 -9.73
C VAL A 195 -1.31 -3.98 -8.55
N MET A 196 -1.84 -4.04 -7.33
CA MET A 196 -1.03 -4.10 -6.11
C MET A 196 -1.11 -5.48 -5.48
N ILE A 197 0.04 -6.11 -5.28
CA ILE A 197 0.15 -7.42 -4.66
C ILE A 197 0.39 -7.25 -3.16
N GLY A 198 -0.41 -7.93 -2.35
CA GLY A 198 -0.27 -7.92 -0.90
C GLY A 198 0.33 -9.23 -0.38
N ARG A 199 -0.49 -10.02 0.31
CA ARG A 199 -0.07 -11.26 1.00
C ARG A 199 0.64 -12.30 0.12
N ALA A 200 0.39 -12.30 -1.18
CA ALA A 200 0.99 -13.26 -2.10
C ALA A 200 2.50 -13.13 -2.26
N VAL A 201 3.10 -11.96 -1.93
CA VAL A 201 4.57 -11.82 -1.92
C VAL A 201 5.22 -12.47 -0.70
N GLN A 202 4.45 -12.77 0.35
CA GLN A 202 4.95 -13.51 1.51
C GLN A 202 5.24 -14.95 1.07
N GLY A 203 6.50 -15.34 1.12
CA GLY A 203 6.98 -16.63 0.61
C GLY A 203 7.24 -16.68 -0.91
N LYS A 204 6.83 -15.66 -1.68
CA LYS A 204 7.11 -15.53 -3.12
C LYS A 204 7.51 -14.10 -3.50
N PRO A 205 8.64 -13.58 -3.00
CA PRO A 205 9.04 -12.20 -3.25
C PRO A 205 9.39 -11.90 -4.72
N TRP A 206 9.52 -12.91 -5.56
CA TRP A 206 9.70 -12.80 -7.02
C TRP A 206 8.39 -12.65 -7.80
N LEU A 207 7.21 -12.84 -7.17
CA LEU A 207 5.92 -12.78 -7.84
C LEU A 207 5.66 -11.44 -8.57
N PRO A 208 5.98 -10.25 -8.02
CA PRO A 208 5.81 -9.01 -8.77
C PRO A 208 6.56 -9.01 -10.10
N SER A 209 7.83 -9.43 -10.10
CA SER A 209 8.63 -9.55 -11.33
C SER A 209 8.08 -10.58 -12.33
N GLN A 210 7.44 -11.65 -11.86
CA GLN A 210 6.76 -12.62 -12.73
C GLN A 210 5.51 -12.01 -13.36
N ILE A 211 4.76 -11.21 -12.60
CA ILE A 211 3.58 -10.49 -13.10
C ILE A 211 4.00 -9.49 -14.16
N ASP A 212 4.97 -8.62 -13.88
CA ASP A 212 5.46 -7.62 -14.85
C ASP A 212 5.91 -8.29 -16.16
N HIS A 213 6.70 -9.35 -16.04
CA HIS A 213 7.14 -10.11 -17.23
C HIS A 213 5.97 -10.71 -18.02
N PHE A 214 4.98 -11.27 -17.33
CA PHE A 214 3.82 -11.88 -17.98
C PHE A 214 2.96 -10.82 -18.68
N LEU A 215 2.73 -9.69 -18.05
CA LEU A 215 1.96 -8.59 -18.63
C LEU A 215 2.65 -7.96 -19.85
N GLU A 216 3.99 -7.93 -19.85
CA GLU A 216 4.78 -7.37 -20.96
C GLU A 216 4.92 -8.35 -22.14
N PHE A 217 5.21 -9.63 -21.85
CA PHE A 217 5.61 -10.61 -22.89
C PHE A 217 4.58 -11.73 -23.13
N GLY A 218 3.54 -11.85 -22.32
CA GLY A 218 2.55 -12.94 -22.41
C GLY A 218 3.10 -14.32 -22.05
N THR A 219 4.31 -14.41 -21.49
CA THR A 219 4.97 -15.67 -21.17
C THR A 219 5.33 -15.77 -19.69
N MET A 220 5.34 -17.00 -19.16
CA MET A 220 5.69 -17.23 -17.77
C MET A 220 7.20 -17.16 -17.55
N LYS A 221 7.62 -16.38 -16.56
CA LYS A 221 9.01 -16.41 -16.07
C LYS A 221 9.25 -17.69 -15.28
N ARG A 222 10.47 -18.26 -15.40
CA ARG A 222 10.85 -19.46 -14.65
C ARG A 222 10.67 -19.28 -13.14
N GLU A 223 10.13 -20.29 -12.47
CA GLU A 223 10.15 -20.37 -11.00
C GLU A 223 11.57 -20.57 -10.49
N PRO A 224 11.97 -19.95 -9.37
CA PRO A 224 13.26 -20.21 -8.75
C PRO A 224 13.39 -21.67 -8.33
N GLY A 225 14.58 -22.24 -8.53
CA GLY A 225 14.90 -23.57 -8.03
C GLY A 225 15.12 -23.60 -6.51
N LEU A 226 15.17 -24.80 -5.93
CA LEU A 226 15.30 -24.97 -4.48
C LEU A 226 16.56 -24.30 -3.90
N ASP A 227 17.68 -24.34 -4.62
CA ASP A 227 18.94 -23.72 -4.16
C ASP A 227 18.83 -22.19 -4.17
N GLU A 228 18.21 -21.60 -5.20
CA GLU A 228 17.93 -20.16 -5.27
C GLU A 228 16.99 -19.72 -4.14
N ILE A 229 15.94 -20.49 -3.84
CA ILE A 229 15.03 -20.21 -2.71
C ILE A 229 15.79 -20.29 -1.38
N ARG A 230 16.68 -21.27 -1.21
CA ARG A 230 17.51 -21.40 0.00
C ARG A 230 18.41 -20.19 0.20
N GLU A 231 19.05 -19.72 -0.87
CA GLU A 231 19.92 -18.54 -0.83
C GLU A 231 19.11 -17.28 -0.49
N LEU A 232 17.95 -17.09 -1.12
CA LEU A 232 17.05 -15.97 -0.84
C LEU A 232 16.58 -15.97 0.62
N LEU A 233 16.13 -17.12 1.14
CA LEU A 233 15.70 -17.26 2.54
C LEU A 233 16.86 -16.98 3.51
N SER A 234 18.02 -17.57 3.27
CA SER A 234 19.20 -17.39 4.13
C SER A 234 19.64 -15.92 4.16
N GLY A 235 19.68 -15.28 2.98
CA GLY A 235 20.00 -13.87 2.86
C GLY A 235 18.96 -12.97 3.53
N HIS A 236 17.66 -13.29 3.40
CA HIS A 236 16.59 -12.55 4.04
C HIS A 236 16.65 -12.63 5.57
N VAL A 237 16.81 -13.84 6.12
CA VAL A 237 16.95 -14.03 7.58
C VAL A 237 18.17 -13.27 8.11
N LYS A 238 19.30 -13.31 7.39
CA LYS A 238 20.50 -12.56 7.76
C LYS A 238 20.23 -11.05 7.78
N ALA A 239 19.61 -10.51 6.72
CA ALA A 239 19.24 -9.10 6.65
C ALA A 239 18.28 -8.67 7.77
N LEU A 240 17.30 -9.52 8.13
CA LEU A 240 16.40 -9.27 9.26
C LEU A 240 17.15 -9.22 10.60
N HIS A 241 18.15 -10.10 10.80
CA HIS A 241 18.98 -10.09 12.00
C HIS A 241 19.90 -8.86 12.07
N GLU A 242 20.45 -8.43 10.94
CA GLU A 242 21.27 -7.22 10.84
C GLU A 242 20.46 -5.96 11.15
N PHE A 243 19.25 -5.86 10.61
CA PHE A 243 18.38 -4.69 10.76
C PHE A 243 17.69 -4.62 12.14
N TYR A 244 17.09 -5.71 12.59
CA TYR A 244 16.30 -5.76 13.83
C TYR A 244 17.06 -6.28 15.05
N GLY A 245 18.29 -6.76 14.88
CA GLY A 245 19.03 -7.52 15.88
C GLY A 245 18.56 -8.98 16.00
N GLN A 246 19.38 -9.84 16.58
CA GLN A 246 19.14 -11.29 16.60
C GLN A 246 17.80 -11.70 17.20
N HIS A 247 17.41 -11.08 18.32
CA HIS A 247 16.18 -11.47 19.04
C HIS A 247 14.90 -11.07 18.32
N LEU A 248 14.82 -9.85 17.81
CA LEU A 248 13.63 -9.36 17.10
C LEU A 248 13.60 -9.89 15.67
N GLY A 249 14.75 -9.96 14.99
CA GLY A 249 14.87 -10.52 13.65
C GLY A 249 14.35 -11.94 13.56
N LEU A 250 14.69 -12.81 14.54
CA LEU A 250 14.18 -14.19 14.61
C LEU A 250 12.63 -14.26 14.78
N ARG A 251 12.02 -13.27 15.43
CA ARG A 251 10.56 -13.25 15.64
C ARG A 251 9.80 -12.69 14.46
N ILE A 252 10.47 -11.99 13.55
CA ILE A 252 9.90 -11.39 12.34
C ILE A 252 10.08 -12.34 11.15
N ALA A 253 11.19 -13.10 11.11
CA ALA A 253 11.45 -14.14 10.12
C ALA A 253 10.46 -15.30 10.24
#